data_2dfad3f1f3877b56c91cf7338bae2066
#
_entry.id   2dfad3f1f3877b56c91cf7338bae2066
#
_cell.length_a   1.000
_cell.length_b   1.000
_cell.length_c   1.000
_cell.angle_alpha   90.00
_cell.angle_beta   90.00
_cell.angle_gamma   90.00
#
_symmetry.space_group_name_H-M   'P 1'
#
loop_
_entity.id
_entity.type
_entity.pdbx_description
1 polymer ?
#
loop_
_entity_poly.entity_id
_entity_poly.type
_entity_poly.pdbx_seq_one_letter_code
_entity_poly.pdbx_strand_id
1 'polypeptide(L)'
;MSDIIVIGAGQAGASLIIKLKKNGFKGSITLIGDEKVIPYQRPPLSKGYLLGEMSLDRLYLRPQKYYDENDIKLKLGTSVTKIDKYAKKIFLGVEELSYDQLVLTTGSKPISLPDSMGGNLKGVYSVRSLNDVDIMASEFKRDKTVLIVGGGYIGLEAAAVASKKGLKVILVEMADRILQRVAAKETSNYFQRLHKKNEVKIFEKTVLKKLIGDGLVTGAILSDNSEINVDFVICGIGITPNTALAEMAQIEIDNGIKTDKYCRTSDENIWSAGDCASLLFDGKRIRLESVQNAIDQAECVADNIVGNKREYSPQPWFWSDQYDTKLQIAGLNTGYNKIATRIGENSSVSYWYYRADKLLAVDAMNDPRCYMVGKRLIEMGKSPEYELIEDIKFDLKSLLKT
;
A
#
# COMPACT_ATOMS: atom_id res chain seq x y z
N MET A 1 33.87 -5.72 -10.12
CA MET A 1 32.75 -5.89 -9.14
C MET A 1 31.56 -5.20 -9.75
N SER A 2 30.38 -5.76 -9.62
CA SER A 2 29.19 -5.21 -10.26
C SER A 2 28.63 -4.03 -9.45
N ASP A 3 28.20 -2.97 -10.14
CA ASP A 3 27.61 -1.78 -9.55
C ASP A 3 26.08 -1.84 -9.66
N ILE A 4 25.39 -1.84 -8.53
CA ILE A 4 23.92 -1.83 -8.47
C ILE A 4 23.43 -0.44 -8.06
N ILE A 5 22.52 0.11 -8.86
CA ILE A 5 21.78 1.31 -8.47
C ILE A 5 20.32 0.95 -8.20
N VAL A 6 19.81 1.41 -7.06
CA VAL A 6 18.40 1.22 -6.63
C VAL A 6 17.72 2.59 -6.59
N ILE A 7 16.69 2.79 -7.41
CA ILE A 7 15.91 4.04 -7.45
C ILE A 7 14.62 3.83 -6.67
N GLY A 8 14.50 4.51 -5.55
CA GLY A 8 13.38 4.43 -4.62
C GLY A 8 13.80 3.90 -3.25
N ALA A 9 13.88 4.78 -2.26
CA ALA A 9 14.29 4.48 -0.89
C ALA A 9 13.11 4.09 0.02
N GLY A 10 12.15 3.31 -0.53
CA GLY A 10 11.01 2.76 0.22
C GLY A 10 11.24 1.32 0.71
N GLN A 11 10.13 0.63 1.03
CA GLN A 11 10.16 -0.74 1.54
C GLN A 11 10.87 -1.71 0.57
N ALA A 12 10.55 -1.66 -0.72
CA ALA A 12 11.15 -2.55 -1.71
C ALA A 12 12.66 -2.32 -1.86
N GLY A 13 13.10 -1.05 -1.97
CA GLY A 13 14.52 -0.72 -2.08
C GLY A 13 15.34 -1.17 -0.87
N ALA A 14 14.83 -0.95 0.34
CA ALA A 14 15.46 -1.42 1.57
C ALA A 14 15.54 -2.96 1.64
N SER A 15 14.43 -3.65 1.32
CA SER A 15 14.39 -5.12 1.35
C SER A 15 15.34 -5.75 0.33
N LEU A 16 15.43 -5.16 -0.87
CA LEU A 16 16.39 -5.56 -1.90
C LEU A 16 17.84 -5.52 -1.37
N ILE A 17 18.23 -4.38 -0.79
CA ILE A 17 19.60 -4.16 -0.28
C ILE A 17 19.92 -5.14 0.84
N ILE A 18 19.00 -5.30 1.79
CA ILE A 18 19.17 -6.24 2.92
C ILE A 18 19.36 -7.65 2.37
N LYS A 19 18.57 -8.06 1.39
CA LYS A 19 18.65 -9.39 0.80
C LYS A 19 19.94 -9.60 -0.01
N LEU A 20 20.39 -8.61 -0.78
CA LEU A 20 21.67 -8.64 -1.51
C LEU A 20 22.84 -8.85 -0.55
N LYS A 21 22.90 -8.09 0.56
CA LYS A 21 23.94 -8.26 1.57
C LYS A 21 23.86 -9.63 2.24
N LYS A 22 22.65 -10.11 2.56
CA LYS A 22 22.44 -11.46 3.10
C LYS A 22 22.92 -12.56 2.15
N ASN A 23 22.74 -12.35 0.84
CA ASN A 23 23.23 -13.26 -0.21
C ASN A 23 24.74 -13.14 -0.45
N GLY A 24 25.45 -12.29 0.29
CA GLY A 24 26.90 -12.14 0.19
C GLY A 24 27.38 -11.28 -0.99
N PHE A 25 26.50 -10.44 -1.57
CA PHE A 25 26.88 -9.53 -2.65
C PHE A 25 28.01 -8.57 -2.21
N LYS A 26 29.09 -8.52 -2.97
CA LYS A 26 30.32 -7.75 -2.66
C LYS A 26 30.51 -6.51 -3.53
N GLY A 27 29.67 -6.31 -4.54
CA GLY A 27 29.71 -5.13 -5.39
C GLY A 27 29.23 -3.86 -4.67
N SER A 28 29.34 -2.72 -5.34
CA SER A 28 28.83 -1.47 -4.79
C SER A 28 27.31 -1.38 -4.93
N ILE A 29 26.67 -0.76 -3.93
CA ILE A 29 25.22 -0.52 -3.95
C ILE A 29 24.98 0.97 -3.67
N THR A 30 24.25 1.63 -4.56
CA THR A 30 23.80 3.01 -4.36
C THR A 30 22.29 3.03 -4.27
N LEU A 31 21.74 3.53 -3.16
CA LEU A 31 20.31 3.76 -2.96
C LEU A 31 19.99 5.24 -3.15
N ILE A 32 19.02 5.55 -4.02
CA ILE A 32 18.61 6.91 -4.34
C ILE A 32 17.14 7.08 -3.95
N GLY A 33 16.84 8.16 -3.22
CA GLY A 33 15.49 8.51 -2.81
C GLY A 33 15.24 10.00 -2.81
N ASP A 34 14.02 10.40 -3.16
CA ASP A 34 13.57 11.80 -3.20
C ASP A 34 13.29 12.39 -1.81
N GLU A 35 12.99 11.55 -0.83
CA GLU A 35 12.86 11.98 0.57
C GLU A 35 14.23 12.10 1.25
N LYS A 36 14.38 13.08 2.17
CA LYS A 36 15.65 13.34 2.90
C LYS A 36 15.91 12.39 4.08
N VAL A 37 15.13 11.33 4.19
CA VAL A 37 15.17 10.38 5.30
C VAL A 37 15.53 8.98 4.80
N ILE A 38 16.19 8.20 5.66
CA ILE A 38 16.50 6.79 5.37
C ILE A 38 15.21 5.98 5.23
N PRO A 39 15.24 4.79 4.57
CA PRO A 39 14.06 3.97 4.36
C PRO A 39 13.27 3.68 5.63
N TYR A 40 11.97 3.88 5.59
CA TYR A 40 11.07 3.75 6.73
C TYR A 40 9.75 3.07 6.36
N GLN A 41 9.01 2.60 7.38
CA GLN A 41 7.70 1.95 7.25
C GLN A 41 6.61 3.00 7.02
N ARG A 42 5.90 2.93 5.88
CA ARG A 42 4.79 3.84 5.57
C ARG A 42 3.47 3.52 6.30
N PRO A 43 3.10 2.25 6.56
CA PRO A 43 1.81 1.95 7.18
C PRO A 43 1.53 2.66 8.51
N PRO A 44 2.50 2.93 9.39
CA PRO A 44 2.24 3.68 10.61
C PRO A 44 1.86 5.15 10.40
N LEU A 45 2.13 5.72 9.22
CA LEU A 45 1.85 7.12 8.91
C LEU A 45 0.36 7.46 9.00
N SER A 46 -0.54 6.54 8.63
CA SER A 46 -1.98 6.69 8.78
C SER A 46 -2.53 6.14 10.11
N LYS A 47 -1.67 5.80 11.06
CA LYS A 47 -2.00 5.10 12.31
C LYS A 47 -1.23 5.69 13.50
N GLY A 48 -0.39 4.87 14.12
CA GLY A 48 0.33 5.19 15.36
C GLY A 48 1.26 6.39 15.25
N TYR A 49 1.85 6.67 14.08
CA TYR A 49 2.67 7.86 13.90
C TYR A 49 1.81 9.14 13.94
N LEU A 50 0.73 9.20 13.17
CA LEU A 50 -0.20 10.33 13.18
C LEU A 50 -0.90 10.52 14.54
N LEU A 51 -1.12 9.42 15.28
CA LEU A 51 -1.61 9.47 16.67
C LEU A 51 -0.59 10.07 17.64
N GLY A 52 0.70 10.07 17.30
CA GLY A 52 1.79 10.45 18.21
C GLY A 52 2.24 9.30 19.13
N GLU A 53 1.81 8.07 18.86
CA GLU A 53 2.14 6.86 19.63
C GLU A 53 3.45 6.18 19.18
N MET A 54 4.00 6.61 18.05
CA MET A 54 5.22 6.07 17.47
C MET A 54 6.21 7.19 17.12
N SER A 55 7.45 7.10 17.59
CA SER A 55 8.52 8.03 17.23
C SER A 55 9.09 7.74 15.84
N LEU A 56 9.75 8.73 15.25
CA LEU A 56 10.41 8.61 13.94
C LEU A 56 11.42 7.44 13.90
N ASP A 57 12.24 7.28 14.96
CA ASP A 57 13.25 6.22 15.01
C ASP A 57 12.65 4.80 14.90
N ARG A 58 11.42 4.63 15.37
CA ARG A 58 10.71 3.35 15.28
C ARG A 58 10.12 3.10 13.88
N LEU A 59 10.05 4.11 13.04
CA LEU A 59 9.63 3.95 11.66
C LEU A 59 10.74 3.36 10.79
N TYR A 60 12.00 3.65 11.08
CA TYR A 60 13.10 3.23 10.21
C TYR A 60 13.16 1.72 10.03
N LEU A 61 13.31 1.27 8.78
CA LEU A 61 13.48 -0.15 8.44
C LEU A 61 14.82 -0.70 8.91
N ARG A 62 15.85 0.15 8.86
CA ARG A 62 17.18 -0.08 9.44
C ARG A 62 17.74 1.25 9.94
N PRO A 63 18.53 1.28 11.02
CA PRO A 63 19.20 2.50 11.47
C PRO A 63 20.30 2.91 10.48
N GLN A 64 20.70 4.19 10.47
CA GLN A 64 21.76 4.73 9.61
C GLN A 64 23.03 3.85 9.67
N LYS A 65 23.42 3.44 10.86
CA LYS A 65 24.57 2.56 11.11
C LYS A 65 24.59 1.30 10.25
N TYR A 66 23.42 0.72 9.94
CA TYR A 66 23.33 -0.46 9.07
C TYR A 66 23.85 -0.17 7.65
N TYR A 67 23.49 0.99 7.10
CA TYR A 67 23.91 1.38 5.75
C TYR A 67 25.40 1.69 5.72
N ASP A 68 25.92 2.35 6.76
CA ASP A 68 27.34 2.69 6.90
C ASP A 68 28.21 1.42 7.04
N GLU A 69 27.84 0.48 7.90
CA GLU A 69 28.58 -0.78 8.14
C GLU A 69 28.54 -1.75 6.93
N ASN A 70 27.60 -1.57 6.02
CA ASN A 70 27.47 -2.39 4.82
C ASN A 70 27.94 -1.66 3.54
N ASP A 71 28.61 -0.53 3.66
CA ASP A 71 29.11 0.28 2.53
C ASP A 71 28.01 0.59 1.48
N ILE A 72 26.80 0.94 1.96
CA ILE A 72 25.70 1.36 1.09
C ILE A 72 25.77 2.86 0.89
N LYS A 73 25.94 3.29 -0.36
CA LYS A 73 25.91 4.72 -0.71
C LYS A 73 24.47 5.23 -0.72
N LEU A 74 24.12 6.14 0.18
CA LEU A 74 22.80 6.78 0.24
C LEU A 74 22.84 8.13 -0.45
N LYS A 75 21.97 8.34 -1.45
CA LYS A 75 21.68 9.64 -2.09
C LYS A 75 20.21 9.99 -1.81
N LEU A 76 19.99 10.56 -0.64
CA LEU A 76 18.65 10.94 -0.15
C LEU A 76 18.36 12.41 -0.49
N GLY A 77 17.07 12.77 -0.60
CA GLY A 77 16.63 14.09 -1.06
C GLY A 77 17.01 14.37 -2.51
N THR A 78 17.21 13.30 -3.31
CA THR A 78 17.72 13.41 -4.68
C THR A 78 16.82 12.62 -5.63
N SER A 79 16.39 13.26 -6.71
CA SER A 79 15.56 12.63 -7.73
C SER A 79 16.39 12.27 -8.96
N VAL A 80 16.20 11.05 -9.47
CA VAL A 80 16.69 10.68 -10.80
C VAL A 80 15.84 11.38 -11.85
N THR A 81 16.48 12.04 -12.79
CA THR A 81 15.79 12.82 -13.84
C THR A 81 15.73 12.08 -15.17
N LYS A 82 16.66 11.15 -15.44
CA LYS A 82 16.73 10.40 -16.70
C LYS A 82 17.45 9.06 -16.47
N ILE A 83 17.07 8.08 -17.25
CA ILE A 83 17.78 6.80 -17.42
C ILE A 83 18.19 6.68 -18.90
N ASP A 84 19.47 6.43 -19.15
CA ASP A 84 19.98 6.02 -20.45
C ASP A 84 20.33 4.52 -20.37
N LYS A 85 19.41 3.68 -20.85
CA LYS A 85 19.57 2.22 -20.77
C LYS A 85 20.68 1.69 -21.68
N TYR A 86 20.98 2.40 -22.78
CA TYR A 86 22.02 1.98 -23.74
C TYR A 86 23.42 2.30 -23.20
N ALA A 87 23.59 3.48 -22.61
CA ALA A 87 24.85 3.86 -21.96
C ALA A 87 24.98 3.27 -20.55
N LYS A 88 23.93 2.62 -20.02
CA LYS A 88 23.82 2.14 -18.61
C LYS A 88 24.14 3.24 -17.61
N LYS A 89 23.51 4.41 -17.77
CA LYS A 89 23.68 5.57 -16.92
C LYS A 89 22.35 6.10 -16.39
N ILE A 90 22.39 6.66 -15.20
CA ILE A 90 21.31 7.49 -14.67
C ILE A 90 21.82 8.93 -14.47
N PHE A 91 20.89 9.87 -14.45
CA PHE A 91 21.19 11.30 -14.29
C PHE A 91 20.48 11.87 -13.05
N LEU A 92 21.22 12.63 -12.25
CA LEU A 92 20.76 13.37 -11.08
C LEU A 92 20.99 14.86 -11.34
N GLY A 93 20.19 15.44 -12.24
CA GLY A 93 20.47 16.75 -12.82
C GLY A 93 21.71 16.71 -13.70
N VAL A 94 22.82 17.34 -13.25
CA VAL A 94 24.10 17.36 -13.98
C VAL A 94 25.04 16.21 -13.62
N GLU A 95 24.81 15.55 -12.49
CA GLU A 95 25.59 14.37 -12.06
C GLU A 95 25.10 13.14 -12.80
N GLU A 96 26.05 12.31 -13.28
CA GLU A 96 25.74 11.01 -13.88
C GLU A 96 26.38 9.87 -13.10
N LEU A 97 25.68 8.71 -13.02
CA LEU A 97 26.19 7.50 -12.41
C LEU A 97 25.98 6.32 -13.38
N SER A 98 27.02 5.51 -13.52
CA SER A 98 26.93 4.27 -14.32
C SER A 98 26.46 3.10 -13.44
N TYR A 99 25.83 2.09 -14.05
CA TYR A 99 25.39 0.87 -13.38
C TYR A 99 25.63 -0.37 -14.24
N ASP A 100 25.82 -1.50 -13.59
CA ASP A 100 25.73 -2.82 -14.24
C ASP A 100 24.30 -3.37 -14.15
N GLN A 101 23.65 -3.15 -12.99
CA GLN A 101 22.25 -3.50 -12.76
C GLN A 101 21.50 -2.31 -12.15
N LEU A 102 20.31 -2.05 -12.66
CA LEU A 102 19.43 -0.99 -12.18
C LEU A 102 18.14 -1.61 -11.64
N VAL A 103 17.69 -1.16 -10.45
CA VAL A 103 16.44 -1.64 -9.86
C VAL A 103 15.49 -0.46 -9.63
N LEU A 104 14.32 -0.53 -10.25
CA LEU A 104 13.25 0.46 -10.11
C LEU A 104 12.31 0.02 -8.99
N THR A 105 12.39 0.70 -7.84
CA THR A 105 11.51 0.53 -6.68
C THR A 105 10.80 1.84 -6.36
N THR A 106 10.38 2.54 -7.40
CA THR A 106 9.84 3.91 -7.36
C THR A 106 8.46 4.01 -6.71
N GLY A 107 7.82 2.87 -6.47
CA GLY A 107 6.54 2.79 -5.75
C GLY A 107 5.38 3.47 -6.49
N SER A 108 4.54 4.15 -5.75
CA SER A 108 3.31 4.80 -6.23
C SER A 108 3.14 6.18 -5.60
N LYS A 109 2.33 7.03 -6.22
CA LYS A 109 1.93 8.35 -5.71
C LYS A 109 0.42 8.44 -5.54
N PRO A 110 -0.07 9.22 -4.56
CA PRO A 110 -1.48 9.50 -4.42
C PRO A 110 -2.03 10.23 -5.65
N ILE A 111 -3.29 9.96 -5.97
CA ILE A 111 -4.04 10.76 -6.93
C ILE A 111 -4.47 12.03 -6.21
N SER A 112 -4.08 13.19 -6.75
CA SER A 112 -4.46 14.50 -6.23
C SER A 112 -5.77 14.98 -6.84
N LEU A 113 -6.52 15.77 -6.10
CA LEU A 113 -7.64 16.50 -6.67
C LEU A 113 -7.12 17.54 -7.67
N PRO A 114 -7.81 17.73 -8.82
CA PRO A 114 -7.48 18.78 -9.77
C PRO A 114 -7.58 20.19 -9.13
N ASP A 115 -6.77 21.13 -9.59
CA ASP A 115 -6.83 22.53 -9.14
C ASP A 115 -8.20 23.15 -9.40
N SER A 116 -8.87 22.77 -10.49
CA SER A 116 -10.23 23.20 -10.82
C SER A 116 -11.28 22.76 -9.79
N MET A 117 -10.96 21.74 -8.99
CA MET A 117 -11.76 21.28 -7.85
C MET A 117 -11.27 21.86 -6.51
N GLY A 118 -10.29 22.73 -6.49
CA GLY A 118 -9.71 23.28 -5.28
C GLY A 118 -8.60 22.41 -4.68
N GLY A 119 -8.01 21.50 -5.46
CA GLY A 119 -6.95 20.60 -4.98
C GLY A 119 -5.66 21.31 -4.57
N ASN A 120 -5.46 22.56 -5.02
CA ASN A 120 -4.32 23.42 -4.68
C ASN A 120 -4.55 24.32 -3.45
N LEU A 121 -5.72 24.27 -2.81
CA LEU A 121 -5.97 25.03 -1.59
C LEU A 121 -5.08 24.50 -0.44
N LYS A 122 -4.58 25.39 0.41
CA LYS A 122 -3.97 25.00 1.69
C LYS A 122 -4.99 24.26 2.53
N GLY A 123 -4.53 23.28 3.32
CA GLY A 123 -5.42 22.42 4.11
C GLY A 123 -5.97 21.21 3.34
N VAL A 124 -5.53 20.98 2.09
CA VAL A 124 -5.82 19.77 1.33
C VAL A 124 -4.58 18.86 1.36
N TYR A 125 -4.73 17.67 1.92
CA TYR A 125 -3.63 16.75 2.20
C TYR A 125 -3.84 15.39 1.57
N SER A 126 -2.75 14.64 1.39
CA SER A 126 -2.72 13.21 1.13
C SER A 126 -1.88 12.52 2.20
N VAL A 127 -1.97 11.19 2.31
CA VAL A 127 -1.16 10.41 3.24
C VAL A 127 -0.25 9.47 2.44
N ARG A 128 1.01 9.87 2.26
CA ARG A 128 1.99 9.03 1.54
C ARG A 128 3.38 9.09 2.15
N SER A 129 3.92 10.28 2.37
CA SER A 129 5.26 10.52 2.88
C SER A 129 5.24 10.97 4.34
N LEU A 130 6.41 10.89 4.98
CA LEU A 130 6.60 11.42 6.33
C LEU A 130 6.26 12.92 6.36
N ASN A 131 6.74 13.67 5.36
CA ASN A 131 6.49 15.10 5.26
C ASN A 131 5.00 15.44 5.13
N ASP A 132 4.22 14.65 4.39
CA ASP A 132 2.76 14.86 4.29
C ASP A 132 2.11 14.79 5.68
N VAL A 133 2.50 13.78 6.47
CA VAL A 133 1.92 13.57 7.79
C VAL A 133 2.40 14.60 8.79
N ASP A 134 3.68 14.98 8.77
CA ASP A 134 4.23 16.00 9.67
C ASP A 134 3.55 17.37 9.46
N ILE A 135 3.32 17.76 8.21
CA ILE A 135 2.60 18.99 7.87
C ILE A 135 1.13 18.91 8.33
N MET A 136 0.46 17.78 8.03
CA MET A 136 -0.95 17.58 8.35
C MET A 136 -1.21 17.42 9.85
N ALA A 137 -0.25 16.87 10.62
CA ALA A 137 -0.44 16.54 12.04
C ALA A 137 -0.89 17.74 12.89
N SER A 138 -0.49 18.96 12.52
CA SER A 138 -0.90 20.21 13.19
C SER A 138 -2.41 20.51 13.09
N GLU A 139 -3.09 19.92 12.11
CA GLU A 139 -4.54 20.08 11.91
C GLU A 139 -5.37 19.18 12.83
N PHE A 140 -4.79 18.09 13.35
CA PHE A 140 -5.51 17.12 14.20
C PHE A 140 -5.77 17.65 15.61
N LYS A 141 -6.58 18.71 15.68
CA LYS A 141 -7.02 19.35 16.93
C LYS A 141 -8.47 19.00 17.20
N ARG A 142 -8.80 18.79 18.48
CA ARG A 142 -10.17 18.50 18.92
C ARG A 142 -11.17 19.51 18.38
N ASP A 143 -12.37 19.06 18.06
CA ASP A 143 -13.51 19.80 17.52
C ASP A 143 -13.37 20.34 16.08
N LYS A 144 -12.18 20.26 15.46
CA LYS A 144 -12.05 20.54 14.02
C LYS A 144 -12.82 19.54 13.19
N THR A 145 -13.33 19.98 12.04
CA THR A 145 -14.03 19.17 11.07
C THR A 145 -13.09 18.78 9.94
N VAL A 146 -12.90 17.48 9.71
CA VAL A 146 -12.15 16.95 8.57
C VAL A 146 -13.10 16.32 7.56
N LEU A 147 -12.89 16.64 6.28
CA LEU A 147 -13.48 15.91 5.16
C LEU A 147 -12.47 14.89 4.65
N ILE A 148 -12.88 13.62 4.61
CA ILE A 148 -12.11 12.56 3.98
C ILE A 148 -12.78 12.21 2.65
N VAL A 149 -12.03 12.30 1.56
CA VAL A 149 -12.50 11.99 0.21
C VAL A 149 -11.95 10.63 -0.18
N GLY A 150 -12.82 9.63 -0.28
CA GLY A 150 -12.52 8.24 -0.59
C GLY A 150 -12.59 7.29 0.60
N GLY A 151 -13.43 6.27 0.48
CA GLY A 151 -13.70 5.22 1.48
C GLY A 151 -12.85 3.97 1.31
N GLY A 152 -11.59 4.10 0.83
CA GLY A 152 -10.60 3.03 0.81
C GLY A 152 -9.91 2.84 2.17
N TYR A 153 -8.99 1.86 2.28
CA TYR A 153 -8.31 1.57 3.54
C TYR A 153 -7.64 2.79 4.17
N ILE A 154 -6.87 3.57 3.39
CA ILE A 154 -6.15 4.75 3.91
C ILE A 154 -7.12 5.82 4.40
N GLY A 155 -8.20 6.08 3.66
CA GLY A 155 -9.23 7.02 4.08
C GLY A 155 -9.93 6.61 5.38
N LEU A 156 -10.26 5.32 5.52
CA LEU A 156 -10.85 4.78 6.75
C LEU A 156 -9.87 4.78 7.93
N GLU A 157 -8.60 4.48 7.72
CA GLU A 157 -7.57 4.58 8.76
C GLU A 157 -7.40 6.04 9.24
N ALA A 158 -7.35 6.99 8.31
CA ALA A 158 -7.31 8.41 8.64
C ALA A 158 -8.58 8.85 9.40
N ALA A 159 -9.76 8.34 9.01
CA ALA A 159 -11.02 8.58 9.72
C ALA A 159 -10.97 8.04 11.16
N ALA A 160 -10.43 6.84 11.34
CA ALA A 160 -10.29 6.24 12.66
C ALA A 160 -9.36 7.05 13.57
N VAL A 161 -8.22 7.53 13.03
CA VAL A 161 -7.28 8.39 13.76
C VAL A 161 -7.92 9.74 14.11
N ALA A 162 -8.59 10.38 13.14
CA ALA A 162 -9.25 11.66 13.34
C ALA A 162 -10.34 11.57 14.43
N SER A 163 -11.19 10.55 14.36
CA SER A 163 -12.23 10.28 15.36
C SER A 163 -11.60 10.07 16.76
N LYS A 164 -10.56 9.23 16.90
CA LYS A 164 -9.83 9.02 18.16
C LYS A 164 -9.26 10.32 18.74
N LYS A 165 -8.85 11.26 17.91
CA LYS A 165 -8.34 12.58 18.33
C LYS A 165 -9.45 13.60 18.63
N GLY A 166 -10.72 13.21 18.51
CA GLY A 166 -11.88 14.05 18.83
C GLY A 166 -12.26 15.05 17.75
N LEU A 167 -11.90 14.80 16.48
CA LEU A 167 -12.35 15.58 15.35
C LEU A 167 -13.76 15.16 14.93
N LYS A 168 -14.49 16.08 14.30
CA LYS A 168 -15.72 15.80 13.57
C LYS A 168 -15.35 15.25 12.21
N VAL A 169 -15.67 13.99 11.91
CA VAL A 169 -15.25 13.33 10.70
C VAL A 169 -16.41 13.16 9.73
N ILE A 170 -16.21 13.66 8.51
CA ILE A 170 -17.10 13.47 7.37
C ILE A 170 -16.30 12.69 6.32
N LEU A 171 -16.85 11.57 5.84
CA LEU A 171 -16.26 10.79 4.75
C LEU A 171 -17.22 10.71 3.58
N VAL A 172 -16.74 11.03 2.39
CA VAL A 172 -17.50 10.87 1.13
C VAL A 172 -16.88 9.78 0.28
N GLU A 173 -17.72 8.90 -0.26
CA GLU A 173 -17.33 7.81 -1.15
C GLU A 173 -18.25 7.85 -2.40
N MET A 174 -17.62 7.93 -3.59
CA MET A 174 -18.35 7.99 -4.85
C MET A 174 -19.04 6.68 -5.24
N ALA A 175 -18.47 5.55 -4.81
CA ALA A 175 -19.02 4.23 -5.05
C ALA A 175 -20.25 3.95 -4.17
N ASP A 176 -20.97 2.87 -4.48
CA ASP A 176 -22.17 2.46 -3.74
C ASP A 176 -21.90 2.13 -2.27
N ARG A 177 -20.65 1.82 -1.91
CA ARG A 177 -20.21 1.51 -0.54
C ARG A 177 -18.72 1.73 -0.36
N ILE A 178 -18.30 1.98 0.88
CA ILE A 178 -16.87 1.98 1.24
C ILE A 178 -16.23 0.61 0.91
N LEU A 179 -14.92 0.58 0.66
CA LEU A 179 -14.14 -0.61 0.31
C LEU A 179 -14.66 -1.41 -0.91
N GLN A 180 -15.56 -0.85 -1.73
CA GLN A 180 -16.20 -1.58 -2.84
C GLN A 180 -15.19 -2.24 -3.79
N ARG A 181 -14.08 -1.59 -4.06
CA ARG A 181 -13.07 -2.06 -5.00
C ARG A 181 -12.27 -3.27 -4.46
N VAL A 182 -12.20 -3.45 -3.15
CA VAL A 182 -11.21 -4.33 -2.50
C VAL A 182 -11.81 -5.37 -1.56
N ALA A 183 -13.08 -5.22 -1.19
CA ALA A 183 -13.75 -6.12 -0.23
C ALA A 183 -15.19 -6.41 -0.63
N ALA A 184 -15.77 -7.48 -0.08
CA ALA A 184 -17.17 -7.80 -0.23
C ALA A 184 -18.08 -6.85 0.54
N LYS A 185 -19.39 -6.94 0.28
CA LYS A 185 -20.41 -6.15 0.97
C LYS A 185 -20.40 -6.39 2.49
N GLU A 186 -20.15 -7.61 2.90
CA GLU A 186 -20.10 -8.03 4.30
C GLU A 186 -18.98 -7.30 5.06
N THR A 187 -17.77 -7.28 4.51
CA THR A 187 -16.63 -6.53 5.06
C THR A 187 -16.90 -5.02 5.04
N SER A 188 -17.48 -4.48 3.96
CA SER A 188 -17.87 -3.06 3.92
C SER A 188 -18.88 -2.72 5.02
N ASN A 189 -19.92 -3.54 5.17
CA ASN A 189 -20.95 -3.33 6.20
C ASN A 189 -20.37 -3.40 7.61
N TYR A 190 -19.39 -4.28 7.85
CA TYR A 190 -18.70 -4.34 9.14
C TYR A 190 -18.02 -3.00 9.44
N PHE A 191 -17.19 -2.50 8.53
CA PHE A 191 -16.47 -1.24 8.72
C PHE A 191 -17.38 -0.03 8.72
N GLN A 192 -18.46 -0.03 7.94
CA GLN A 192 -19.46 1.04 7.99
C GLN A 192 -20.08 1.16 9.40
N ARG A 193 -20.48 0.02 10.00
CA ARG A 193 -21.00 0.01 11.38
C ARG A 193 -19.95 0.45 12.38
N LEU A 194 -18.70 -0.01 12.23
CA LEU A 194 -17.60 0.37 13.12
C LEU A 194 -17.36 1.88 13.12
N HIS A 195 -17.29 2.49 11.94
CA HIS A 195 -17.09 3.93 11.82
C HIS A 195 -18.28 4.74 12.30
N LYS A 196 -19.50 4.32 11.98
CA LYS A 196 -20.73 4.98 12.51
C LYS A 196 -20.81 4.93 14.02
N LYS A 197 -20.43 3.81 14.66
CA LYS A 197 -20.33 3.68 16.12
C LYS A 197 -19.35 4.69 16.74
N ASN A 198 -18.32 5.08 15.98
CA ASN A 198 -17.32 6.07 16.35
C ASN A 198 -17.64 7.47 15.78
N GLU A 199 -18.91 7.76 15.51
CA GLU A 199 -19.44 9.07 15.12
C GLU A 199 -18.92 9.61 13.78
N VAL A 200 -18.34 8.78 12.92
CA VAL A 200 -17.95 9.16 11.57
C VAL A 200 -19.20 9.23 10.69
N LYS A 201 -19.45 10.39 10.06
CA LYS A 201 -20.51 10.58 9.07
C LYS A 201 -20.03 10.09 7.72
N ILE A 202 -20.59 8.98 7.23
CA ILE A 202 -20.23 8.39 5.94
C ILE A 202 -21.36 8.66 4.94
N PHE A 203 -21.00 9.27 3.81
CA PHE A 203 -21.86 9.53 2.66
C PHE A 203 -21.35 8.69 1.49
N GLU A 204 -22.00 7.58 1.23
CA GLU A 204 -21.78 6.71 0.05
C GLU A 204 -22.58 7.26 -1.15
N LYS A 205 -22.23 6.87 -2.38
CA LYS A 205 -22.82 7.40 -3.64
C LYS A 205 -22.71 8.93 -3.73
N THR A 206 -21.68 9.49 -3.10
CA THR A 206 -21.52 10.94 -2.96
C THR A 206 -20.19 11.37 -3.53
N VAL A 207 -20.23 12.22 -4.56
CA VAL A 207 -19.03 12.76 -5.21
C VAL A 207 -18.75 14.15 -4.67
N LEU A 208 -17.47 14.41 -4.35
CA LEU A 208 -17.00 15.78 -4.14
C LEU A 208 -17.03 16.54 -5.48
N LYS A 209 -17.81 17.60 -5.58
CA LYS A 209 -17.83 18.47 -6.77
C LYS A 209 -16.71 19.48 -6.74
N LYS A 210 -16.51 20.14 -5.61
CA LYS A 210 -15.53 21.22 -5.46
C LYS A 210 -15.25 21.52 -4.01
N LEU A 211 -14.03 21.90 -3.69
CA LEU A 211 -13.65 22.52 -2.42
C LEU A 211 -13.86 24.03 -2.51
N ILE A 212 -14.21 24.64 -1.37
CA ILE A 212 -14.46 26.07 -1.22
C ILE A 212 -13.34 26.65 -0.36
N GLY A 213 -12.88 27.86 -0.71
CA GLY A 213 -11.91 28.62 0.08
C GLY A 213 -11.22 29.70 -0.74
N ASP A 214 -10.61 30.63 -0.03
CA ASP A 214 -9.73 31.64 -0.59
C ASP A 214 -8.31 31.40 -0.04
N GLY A 215 -7.48 30.71 -0.84
CA GLY A 215 -6.14 30.28 -0.46
C GLY A 215 -6.09 29.15 0.60
N LEU A 216 -7.10 29.00 1.46
CA LEU A 216 -7.26 27.96 2.47
C LEU A 216 -8.64 27.32 2.31
N VAL A 217 -8.73 25.99 2.43
CA VAL A 217 -10.03 25.30 2.37
C VAL A 217 -10.90 25.65 3.57
N THR A 218 -12.18 25.94 3.32
CA THR A 218 -13.17 26.26 4.35
C THR A 218 -14.44 25.45 4.21
N GLY A 219 -14.62 24.79 3.06
CA GLY A 219 -15.83 23.98 2.79
C GLY A 219 -15.71 23.13 1.57
N ALA A 220 -16.77 22.40 1.30
CA ALA A 220 -16.91 21.53 0.13
C ALA A 220 -18.35 21.48 -0.38
N ILE A 221 -18.52 21.40 -1.69
CA ILE A 221 -19.80 21.17 -2.39
C ILE A 221 -19.85 19.72 -2.82
N LEU A 222 -20.93 19.02 -2.47
CA LEU A 222 -21.16 17.62 -2.80
C LEU A 222 -22.06 17.44 -4.04
N SER A 223 -22.21 16.21 -4.50
CA SER A 223 -22.97 15.87 -5.73
C SER A 223 -24.45 16.24 -5.68
N ASP A 224 -25.04 16.30 -4.49
CA ASP A 224 -26.43 16.73 -4.26
C ASP A 224 -26.57 18.24 -4.09
N ASN A 225 -25.49 19.02 -4.32
CA ASN A 225 -25.36 20.45 -4.11
C ASN A 225 -25.39 20.89 -2.63
N SER A 226 -25.33 19.96 -1.69
CA SER A 226 -25.13 20.34 -0.30
C SER A 226 -23.74 20.93 -0.09
N GLU A 227 -23.67 21.93 0.78
CA GLU A 227 -22.44 22.59 1.20
C GLU A 227 -22.13 22.18 2.63
N ILE A 228 -20.87 21.81 2.87
CA ILE A 228 -20.38 21.43 4.20
C ILE A 228 -19.17 22.29 4.56
N ASN A 229 -19.13 22.79 5.80
CA ASN A 229 -17.97 23.48 6.35
C ASN A 229 -16.94 22.49 6.85
N VAL A 230 -15.66 22.71 6.51
CA VAL A 230 -14.55 21.86 6.90
C VAL A 230 -13.31 22.73 7.22
N ASP A 231 -12.48 22.26 8.15
CA ASP A 231 -11.23 22.92 8.47
C ASP A 231 -10.07 22.43 7.59
N PHE A 232 -10.11 21.18 7.19
CA PHE A 232 -9.13 20.60 6.26
C PHE A 232 -9.69 19.34 5.58
N VAL A 233 -8.95 18.86 4.57
CA VAL A 233 -9.36 17.75 3.71
C VAL A 233 -8.24 16.73 3.61
N ILE A 234 -8.57 15.44 3.66
CA ILE A 234 -7.66 14.33 3.37
C ILE A 234 -8.16 13.61 2.13
N CYS A 235 -7.33 13.54 1.08
CA CYS A 235 -7.64 12.86 -0.17
C CYS A 235 -7.08 11.44 -0.19
N GLY A 236 -7.98 10.44 -0.19
CA GLY A 236 -7.68 9.02 -0.29
C GLY A 236 -8.34 8.36 -1.51
N ILE A 237 -8.28 9.00 -2.68
CA ILE A 237 -9.01 8.61 -3.90
C ILE A 237 -8.27 7.61 -4.80
N GLY A 238 -7.19 7.05 -4.31
CA GLY A 238 -6.39 6.05 -5.01
C GLY A 238 -4.94 6.47 -5.24
N ILE A 239 -4.20 5.60 -5.90
CA ILE A 239 -2.77 5.78 -6.20
C ILE A 239 -2.48 5.41 -7.66
N THR A 240 -1.41 5.98 -8.22
CA THR A 240 -0.85 5.62 -9.52
C THR A 240 0.59 5.14 -9.37
N PRO A 241 1.04 4.12 -10.13
CA PRO A 241 2.43 3.69 -10.08
C PRO A 241 3.36 4.77 -10.64
N ASN A 242 4.55 4.91 -10.07
CA ASN A 242 5.56 5.83 -10.56
C ASN A 242 6.34 5.19 -11.71
N THR A 243 5.86 5.36 -12.94
CA THR A 243 6.39 4.74 -14.18
C THR A 243 7.18 5.70 -15.05
N ALA A 244 7.12 7.01 -14.82
CA ALA A 244 7.66 8.03 -15.71
C ALA A 244 9.14 7.83 -16.10
N LEU A 245 10.00 7.42 -15.16
CA LEU A 245 11.42 7.12 -15.47
C LEU A 245 11.57 5.92 -16.41
N ALA A 246 10.75 4.88 -16.20
CA ALA A 246 10.75 3.69 -17.05
C ALA A 246 10.22 4.00 -18.44
N GLU A 247 9.16 4.82 -18.54
CA GLU A 247 8.59 5.29 -19.82
C GLU A 247 9.62 6.09 -20.63
N MET A 248 10.28 7.05 -19.99
CA MET A 248 11.35 7.84 -20.63
C MET A 248 12.52 6.96 -21.11
N ALA A 249 12.83 5.89 -20.40
CA ALA A 249 13.84 4.90 -20.78
C ALA A 249 13.32 3.87 -21.79
N GLN A 250 12.08 4.00 -22.27
CA GLN A 250 11.46 3.05 -23.21
C GLN A 250 11.43 1.62 -22.64
N ILE A 251 11.14 1.48 -21.36
CA ILE A 251 10.83 0.21 -20.71
C ILE A 251 9.33 -0.04 -20.86
N GLU A 252 8.94 -1.27 -21.16
CA GLU A 252 7.53 -1.63 -21.36
C GLU A 252 6.69 -1.38 -20.11
N ILE A 253 5.54 -0.70 -20.31
CA ILE A 253 4.55 -0.42 -19.27
C ILE A 253 3.25 -1.15 -19.59
N ASP A 254 2.70 -1.83 -18.60
CA ASP A 254 1.38 -2.44 -18.66
C ASP A 254 0.83 -2.49 -17.23
N ASN A 255 -0.07 -1.57 -16.87
CA ASN A 255 -0.58 -1.39 -15.51
C ASN A 255 0.56 -1.23 -14.46
N GLY A 256 1.64 -0.52 -14.81
CA GLY A 256 2.89 -0.39 -14.06
C GLY A 256 4.09 -0.83 -14.90
N ILE A 257 5.29 -0.85 -14.34
CA ILE A 257 6.50 -1.32 -15.03
C ILE A 257 6.36 -2.83 -15.24
N LYS A 258 6.25 -3.25 -16.52
CA LYS A 258 6.04 -4.64 -16.88
C LYS A 258 7.26 -5.48 -16.52
N THR A 259 7.05 -6.56 -15.77
CA THR A 259 8.09 -7.52 -15.41
C THR A 259 7.77 -8.93 -15.90
N ASP A 260 8.81 -9.72 -16.10
CA ASP A 260 8.72 -11.16 -16.31
C ASP A 260 8.58 -11.92 -14.95
N LYS A 261 8.55 -13.23 -15.00
CA LYS A 261 8.47 -14.08 -13.80
C LYS A 261 9.69 -14.01 -12.89
N TYR A 262 10.78 -13.41 -13.31
CA TYR A 262 11.98 -13.17 -12.52
C TYR A 262 12.06 -11.74 -11.99
N CYS A 263 11.03 -10.93 -12.20
CA CYS A 263 10.96 -9.48 -11.90
C CYS A 263 11.89 -8.62 -12.77
N ARG A 264 12.32 -9.11 -13.93
CA ARG A 264 13.10 -8.37 -14.90
C ARG A 264 12.17 -7.59 -15.83
N THR A 265 12.58 -6.40 -16.22
CA THR A 265 11.83 -5.57 -17.18
C THR A 265 12.08 -6.00 -18.63
N SER A 266 11.65 -5.20 -19.60
CA SER A 266 11.99 -5.41 -21.02
C SER A 266 13.47 -5.16 -21.36
N ASP A 267 14.25 -4.65 -20.39
CA ASP A 267 15.71 -4.53 -20.48
C ASP A 267 16.38 -5.55 -19.54
N GLU A 268 17.41 -6.24 -20.04
CA GLU A 268 18.06 -7.33 -19.31
C GLU A 268 18.82 -6.89 -18.05
N ASN A 269 19.19 -5.61 -17.96
CA ASN A 269 19.94 -5.04 -16.84
C ASN A 269 19.07 -4.20 -15.91
N ILE A 270 17.74 -4.11 -16.18
CA ILE A 270 16.80 -3.31 -15.40
C ILE A 270 15.71 -4.19 -14.81
N TRP A 271 15.52 -4.07 -13.51
CA TRP A 271 14.56 -4.82 -12.70
C TRP A 271 13.52 -3.89 -12.09
N SER A 272 12.38 -4.43 -11.67
CA SER A 272 11.40 -3.65 -10.91
C SER A 272 10.74 -4.46 -9.82
N ALA A 273 10.42 -3.81 -8.68
CA ALA A 273 9.75 -4.42 -7.54
C ALA A 273 8.88 -3.41 -6.77
N GLY A 274 7.84 -3.91 -6.10
CA GLY A 274 6.90 -3.14 -5.28
C GLY A 274 5.77 -2.54 -6.08
N ASP A 275 5.13 -1.47 -5.55
CA ASP A 275 3.89 -0.89 -6.09
C ASP A 275 4.01 -0.42 -7.55
N CYS A 276 5.20 -0.09 -8.04
CA CYS A 276 5.43 0.32 -9.44
C CYS A 276 5.49 -0.85 -10.41
N ALA A 277 5.76 -2.08 -9.93
CA ALA A 277 5.94 -3.26 -10.78
C ALA A 277 4.62 -3.94 -11.10
N SER A 278 4.43 -4.32 -12.37
CA SER A 278 3.31 -5.11 -12.86
C SER A 278 3.78 -6.53 -13.17
N LEU A 279 3.12 -7.49 -12.57
CA LEU A 279 3.45 -8.92 -12.67
C LEU A 279 2.30 -9.72 -13.29
N LEU A 280 2.62 -10.88 -13.85
CA LEU A 280 1.61 -11.83 -14.34
C LEU A 280 1.16 -12.73 -13.19
N PHE A 281 -0.12 -12.73 -12.89
CA PHE A 281 -0.74 -13.57 -11.86
C PHE A 281 -2.06 -14.14 -12.36
N ASP A 282 -2.21 -15.46 -12.34
CA ASP A 282 -3.38 -16.19 -12.84
C ASP A 282 -3.81 -15.73 -14.26
N GLY A 283 -2.83 -15.58 -15.16
CA GLY A 283 -3.04 -15.16 -16.56
C GLY A 283 -3.36 -13.67 -16.77
N LYS A 284 -3.38 -12.85 -15.73
CA LYS A 284 -3.66 -11.41 -15.79
C LYS A 284 -2.50 -10.58 -15.26
N ARG A 285 -2.32 -9.39 -15.82
CA ARG A 285 -1.40 -8.39 -15.28
C ARG A 285 -2.02 -7.67 -14.10
N ILE A 286 -1.33 -7.72 -12.96
CA ILE A 286 -1.76 -7.06 -11.73
C ILE A 286 -0.61 -6.31 -11.08
N ARG A 287 -0.94 -5.37 -10.21
CA ARG A 287 -0.03 -4.82 -9.20
C ARG A 287 -0.53 -5.23 -7.83
N LEU A 288 0.40 -5.56 -6.95
CA LEU A 288 0.12 -5.84 -5.54
C LEU A 288 0.69 -4.69 -4.70
N GLU A 289 -0.17 -3.78 -4.31
CA GLU A 289 0.17 -2.57 -3.54
C GLU A 289 0.18 -2.92 -2.05
N SER A 290 1.17 -3.72 -1.61
CA SER A 290 1.30 -4.15 -0.22
C SER A 290 2.75 -4.23 0.23
N VAL A 291 2.96 -4.06 1.54
CA VAL A 291 4.29 -4.17 2.16
C VAL A 291 4.90 -5.55 1.89
N GLN A 292 4.08 -6.60 2.00
CA GLN A 292 4.59 -7.96 1.77
C GLN A 292 5.05 -8.17 0.34
N ASN A 293 4.26 -7.74 -0.65
CA ASN A 293 4.68 -7.82 -2.05
C ASN A 293 5.96 -7.02 -2.30
N ALA A 294 6.07 -5.83 -1.70
CA ALA A 294 7.28 -5.01 -1.84
C ALA A 294 8.53 -5.73 -1.30
N ILE A 295 8.39 -6.47 -0.18
CA ILE A 295 9.47 -7.29 0.40
C ILE A 295 9.78 -8.49 -0.50
N ASP A 296 8.78 -9.33 -0.78
CA ASP A 296 8.97 -10.62 -1.43
C ASP A 296 9.48 -10.46 -2.88
N GLN A 297 8.93 -9.47 -3.59
CA GLN A 297 9.34 -9.17 -4.96
C GLN A 297 10.77 -8.61 -5.01
N ALA A 298 11.11 -7.70 -4.09
CA ALA A 298 12.46 -7.17 -3.98
C ALA A 298 13.49 -8.25 -3.59
N GLU A 299 13.14 -9.17 -2.69
CA GLU A 299 13.99 -10.32 -2.37
C GLU A 299 14.17 -11.26 -3.56
N CYS A 300 13.13 -11.46 -4.39
CA CYS A 300 13.22 -12.22 -5.62
C CYS A 300 14.19 -11.57 -6.61
N VAL A 301 14.11 -10.24 -6.79
CA VAL A 301 15.08 -9.48 -7.60
C VAL A 301 16.50 -9.66 -7.09
N ALA A 302 16.72 -9.55 -5.77
CA ALA A 302 18.05 -9.73 -5.18
C ALA A 302 18.61 -11.14 -5.42
N ASP A 303 17.78 -12.19 -5.29
CA ASP A 303 18.16 -13.56 -5.58
C ASP A 303 18.56 -13.71 -7.07
N ASN A 304 17.80 -13.09 -7.98
CA ASN A 304 18.04 -13.19 -9.43
C ASN A 304 19.27 -12.39 -9.88
N ILE A 305 19.55 -11.25 -9.28
CA ILE A 305 20.78 -10.47 -9.57
C ILE A 305 22.04 -11.28 -9.21
N VAL A 306 22.00 -12.08 -8.14
CA VAL A 306 23.13 -12.95 -7.77
C VAL A 306 23.12 -14.31 -8.48
N GLY A 307 22.19 -14.55 -9.42
CA GLY A 307 22.18 -15.72 -10.31
C GLY A 307 21.34 -16.91 -9.84
N ASN A 308 20.50 -16.77 -8.80
CA ASN A 308 19.72 -17.89 -8.23
C ASN A 308 18.52 -18.35 -9.10
N LYS A 309 18.15 -17.62 -10.14
CA LYS A 309 17.04 -17.94 -11.07
C LYS A 309 15.71 -18.27 -10.36
N ARG A 310 15.34 -17.47 -9.36
CA ARG A 310 14.10 -17.63 -8.60
C ARG A 310 12.93 -17.05 -9.36
N GLU A 311 11.89 -17.84 -9.62
CA GLU A 311 10.61 -17.32 -10.11
C GLU A 311 9.83 -16.66 -8.99
N TYR A 312 9.21 -15.51 -9.29
CA TYR A 312 8.36 -14.83 -8.34
C TYR A 312 6.95 -15.42 -8.38
N SER A 313 6.53 -15.99 -7.25
CA SER A 313 5.17 -16.48 -7.03
C SER A 313 4.58 -15.74 -5.85
N PRO A 314 3.75 -14.71 -6.08
CA PRO A 314 3.20 -13.91 -4.99
C PRO A 314 2.23 -14.71 -4.13
N GLN A 315 2.28 -14.46 -2.82
CA GLN A 315 1.32 -14.92 -1.83
C GLN A 315 0.61 -13.69 -1.25
N PRO A 316 -0.44 -13.18 -1.90
CA PRO A 316 -1.05 -11.92 -1.52
C PRO A 316 -1.60 -11.97 -0.10
N TRP A 317 -1.19 -11.02 0.72
CA TRP A 317 -1.84 -10.73 1.98
C TRP A 317 -1.69 -9.25 2.33
N PHE A 318 -2.63 -8.75 3.14
CA PHE A 318 -2.74 -7.36 3.51
C PHE A 318 -3.33 -7.23 4.91
N TRP A 319 -3.15 -6.08 5.56
CA TRP A 319 -3.83 -5.76 6.82
C TRP A 319 -4.22 -4.29 6.87
N SER A 320 -5.23 -4.00 7.72
CA SER A 320 -5.62 -2.65 8.09
C SER A 320 -6.01 -2.63 9.57
N ASP A 321 -5.53 -1.64 10.30
CA ASP A 321 -5.88 -1.46 11.70
C ASP A 321 -6.74 -0.19 11.82
N GLN A 322 -7.97 -0.34 12.33
CA GLN A 322 -8.93 0.75 12.48
C GLN A 322 -9.60 0.63 13.85
N TYR A 323 -9.42 1.63 14.72
CA TYR A 323 -9.81 1.59 16.13
C TYR A 323 -9.18 0.41 16.89
N ASP A 324 -10.00 -0.52 17.37
CA ASP A 324 -9.63 -1.78 18.03
C ASP A 324 -9.76 -3.00 17.09
N THR A 325 -10.10 -2.77 15.84
CA THR A 325 -10.28 -3.82 14.84
C THR A 325 -9.04 -3.99 13.97
N LYS A 326 -8.51 -5.20 13.98
CA LYS A 326 -7.47 -5.66 13.06
C LYS A 326 -8.09 -6.47 11.94
N LEU A 327 -8.12 -5.92 10.74
CA LEU A 327 -8.44 -6.65 9.52
C LEU A 327 -7.18 -7.31 8.99
N GLN A 328 -7.23 -8.61 8.74
CA GLN A 328 -6.18 -9.36 8.03
C GLN A 328 -6.80 -10.05 6.82
N ILE A 329 -6.16 -9.90 5.66
CA ILE A 329 -6.63 -10.45 4.38
C ILE A 329 -5.59 -11.41 3.84
N ALA A 330 -6.01 -12.58 3.38
CA ALA A 330 -5.18 -13.52 2.62
C ALA A 330 -5.85 -13.80 1.27
N GLY A 331 -5.04 -13.90 0.21
CA GLY A 331 -5.53 -14.14 -1.15
C GLY A 331 -6.08 -12.89 -1.84
N LEU A 332 -6.70 -13.11 -3.00
CA LEU A 332 -7.38 -12.08 -3.80
C LEU A 332 -8.82 -12.54 -4.08
N ASN A 333 -9.79 -11.74 -3.68
CA ASN A 333 -11.21 -12.08 -3.82
C ASN A 333 -11.80 -11.86 -5.22
N THR A 334 -10.99 -11.47 -6.21
CA THR A 334 -11.47 -11.15 -7.56
C THR A 334 -12.20 -12.32 -8.21
N GLY A 335 -13.48 -12.10 -8.58
CA GLY A 335 -14.30 -13.09 -9.26
C GLY A 335 -14.96 -14.12 -8.33
N TYR A 336 -15.00 -13.86 -7.02
CA TYR A 336 -15.79 -14.67 -6.11
C TYR A 336 -17.29 -14.60 -6.45
N ASN A 337 -18.02 -15.67 -6.16
CA ASN A 337 -19.46 -15.74 -6.33
C ASN A 337 -20.19 -16.32 -5.09
N LYS A 338 -19.43 -16.71 -4.06
CA LYS A 338 -19.97 -17.26 -2.82
C LYS A 338 -19.08 -16.81 -1.64
N ILE A 339 -19.71 -16.61 -0.49
CA ILE A 339 -19.03 -16.24 0.76
C ILE A 339 -19.52 -17.17 1.86
N ALA A 340 -18.60 -17.83 2.56
CA ALA A 340 -18.87 -18.46 3.84
C ALA A 340 -18.55 -17.46 4.96
N THR A 341 -19.44 -17.38 5.94
CA THR A 341 -19.30 -16.46 7.09
C THR A 341 -19.06 -17.29 8.36
N ARG A 342 -17.97 -16.96 9.05
CA ARG A 342 -17.71 -17.55 10.37
C ARG A 342 -17.70 -16.45 11.42
N ILE A 343 -18.64 -16.53 12.36
CA ILE A 343 -18.75 -15.60 13.50
C ILE A 343 -18.14 -16.30 14.72
N GLY A 344 -17.07 -15.76 15.24
CA GLY A 344 -16.39 -16.25 16.43
C GLY A 344 -16.82 -15.52 17.69
N GLU A 345 -16.07 -15.72 18.76
CA GLU A 345 -16.26 -15.04 20.04
C GLU A 345 -15.77 -13.58 19.99
N ASN A 346 -16.21 -12.75 20.94
CA ASN A 346 -15.75 -11.36 21.12
C ASN A 346 -15.84 -10.49 19.87
N SER A 347 -16.91 -10.64 19.08
CA SER A 347 -17.15 -9.89 17.84
C SER A 347 -16.10 -10.17 16.73
N SER A 348 -15.33 -11.24 16.84
CA SER A 348 -14.50 -11.69 15.72
C SER A 348 -15.37 -12.25 14.61
N VAL A 349 -15.00 -11.98 13.37
CA VAL A 349 -15.69 -12.50 12.19
C VAL A 349 -14.72 -12.70 11.05
N SER A 350 -14.95 -13.73 10.25
CA SER A 350 -14.20 -13.92 9.01
C SER A 350 -15.14 -14.24 7.85
N TYR A 351 -14.79 -13.70 6.67
CA TYR A 351 -15.48 -13.91 5.40
C TYR A 351 -14.54 -14.63 4.46
N TRP A 352 -14.97 -15.80 3.98
CA TRP A 352 -14.20 -16.70 3.14
C TRP A 352 -14.80 -16.70 1.73
N TYR A 353 -13.99 -16.27 0.76
CA TYR A 353 -14.43 -16.01 -0.60
C TYR A 353 -14.18 -17.20 -1.50
N TYR A 354 -15.22 -17.69 -2.15
CA TYR A 354 -15.15 -18.83 -3.07
C TYR A 354 -15.54 -18.41 -4.49
N ARG A 355 -14.94 -19.08 -5.47
CA ARG A 355 -15.41 -19.13 -6.85
C ARG A 355 -15.71 -20.59 -7.16
N ALA A 356 -17.01 -20.95 -7.29
CA ALA A 356 -17.48 -22.32 -7.18
C ALA A 356 -16.93 -22.95 -5.89
N ASP A 357 -16.16 -24.03 -5.97
CA ASP A 357 -15.60 -24.73 -4.81
C ASP A 357 -14.15 -24.33 -4.49
N LYS A 358 -13.58 -23.35 -5.24
CA LYS A 358 -12.21 -22.88 -5.02
C LYS A 358 -12.18 -21.73 -4.03
N LEU A 359 -11.47 -21.88 -2.91
CA LEU A 359 -11.16 -20.83 -1.98
C LEU A 359 -10.19 -19.82 -2.61
N LEU A 360 -10.56 -18.54 -2.65
CA LEU A 360 -9.78 -17.46 -3.25
C LEU A 360 -9.11 -16.56 -2.22
N ALA A 361 -9.86 -16.19 -1.16
CA ALA A 361 -9.41 -15.22 -0.18
C ALA A 361 -10.15 -15.38 1.16
N VAL A 362 -9.60 -14.76 2.19
CA VAL A 362 -10.21 -14.63 3.52
C VAL A 362 -10.00 -13.23 4.04
N ASP A 363 -11.08 -12.57 4.49
CA ASP A 363 -11.06 -11.37 5.31
C ASP A 363 -11.35 -11.76 6.75
N ALA A 364 -10.46 -11.42 7.68
CA ALA A 364 -10.61 -11.77 9.10
C ALA A 364 -10.50 -10.51 9.97
N MET A 365 -11.58 -10.16 10.65
CA MET A 365 -11.66 -9.06 11.62
C MET A 365 -11.49 -9.61 13.04
N ASN A 366 -10.39 -9.25 13.70
CA ASN A 366 -10.01 -9.74 15.04
C ASN A 366 -10.03 -11.27 15.16
N ASP A 367 -9.75 -11.97 14.06
CA ASP A 367 -9.73 -13.44 13.97
C ASP A 367 -8.40 -13.95 13.38
N PRO A 368 -7.30 -13.85 14.11
CA PRO A 368 -5.99 -14.28 13.62
C PRO A 368 -5.93 -15.79 13.32
N ARG A 369 -6.79 -16.61 13.96
CA ARG A 369 -6.85 -18.05 13.71
C ARG A 369 -7.42 -18.33 12.32
N CYS A 370 -8.56 -17.76 11.98
CA CYS A 370 -9.16 -17.89 10.65
C CYS A 370 -8.24 -17.34 9.57
N TYR A 371 -7.60 -16.17 9.80
CA TYR A 371 -6.59 -15.64 8.89
C TYR A 371 -5.46 -16.64 8.63
N MET A 372 -4.83 -17.18 9.69
CA MET A 372 -3.69 -18.09 9.55
C MET A 372 -4.06 -19.40 8.84
N VAL A 373 -5.22 -19.96 9.19
CA VAL A 373 -5.70 -21.19 8.51
C VAL A 373 -6.03 -20.91 7.06
N GLY A 374 -6.78 -19.85 6.78
CA GLY A 374 -7.14 -19.47 5.42
C GLY A 374 -5.93 -19.18 4.54
N LYS A 375 -4.95 -18.43 5.06
CA LYS A 375 -3.69 -18.17 4.38
C LYS A 375 -2.98 -19.48 4.00
N ARG A 376 -2.84 -20.41 4.94
CA ARG A 376 -2.18 -21.70 4.69
C ARG A 376 -2.95 -22.56 3.69
N LEU A 377 -4.26 -22.60 3.75
CA LEU A 377 -5.08 -23.35 2.77
C LEU A 377 -4.90 -22.78 1.37
N ILE A 378 -4.92 -21.45 1.20
CA ILE A 378 -4.67 -20.79 -0.09
C ILE A 378 -3.26 -21.11 -0.61
N GLU A 379 -2.22 -21.02 0.24
CA GLU A 379 -0.83 -21.37 -0.10
C GLU A 379 -0.69 -22.83 -0.55
N MET A 380 -1.46 -23.76 0.05
CA MET A 380 -1.48 -25.18 -0.27
C MET A 380 -2.39 -25.52 -1.47
N GLY A 381 -3.12 -24.53 -2.01
CA GLY A 381 -4.14 -24.77 -3.05
C GLY A 381 -5.33 -25.59 -2.58
N LYS A 382 -5.58 -25.67 -1.27
CA LYS A 382 -6.68 -26.43 -0.67
C LYS A 382 -7.92 -25.58 -0.49
N SER A 383 -9.08 -26.15 -0.76
CA SER A 383 -10.37 -25.47 -0.66
C SER A 383 -11.33 -26.37 0.12
N PRO A 384 -11.52 -26.11 1.42
CA PRO A 384 -12.48 -26.86 2.22
C PRO A 384 -13.92 -26.53 1.78
N GLU A 385 -14.84 -27.43 2.04
CA GLU A 385 -16.27 -27.19 1.88
C GLU A 385 -16.69 -25.99 2.74
N TYR A 386 -17.54 -25.12 2.18
CA TYR A 386 -17.89 -23.87 2.85
C TYR A 386 -18.72 -24.11 4.12
N GLU A 387 -19.50 -25.19 4.18
CA GLU A 387 -20.28 -25.63 5.35
C GLU A 387 -19.38 -25.88 6.56
N LEU A 388 -18.19 -26.46 6.35
CA LEU A 388 -17.21 -26.67 7.42
C LEU A 388 -16.66 -25.34 7.97
N ILE A 389 -16.58 -24.30 7.11
CA ILE A 389 -16.16 -22.98 7.55
C ILE A 389 -17.25 -22.31 8.41
N GLU A 390 -18.52 -22.46 8.03
CA GLU A 390 -19.65 -21.88 8.76
C GLU A 390 -19.94 -22.56 10.09
N ASP A 391 -19.59 -23.85 10.22
CA ASP A 391 -19.73 -24.57 11.50
C ASP A 391 -18.68 -24.09 12.51
N ILE A 392 -19.10 -23.25 13.45
CA ILE A 392 -18.23 -22.71 14.52
C ILE A 392 -17.66 -23.79 15.45
N LYS A 393 -18.25 -24.98 15.52
CA LYS A 393 -17.76 -26.09 16.32
C LYS A 393 -16.65 -26.87 15.62
N PHE A 394 -16.55 -26.75 14.29
CA PHE A 394 -15.53 -27.43 13.52
C PHE A 394 -14.14 -26.85 13.79
N ASP A 395 -13.16 -27.71 14.10
CA ASP A 395 -11.77 -27.29 14.29
C ASP A 395 -11.06 -27.06 12.95
N LEU A 396 -10.98 -25.79 12.54
CA LEU A 396 -10.32 -25.40 11.28
C LEU A 396 -8.86 -25.86 11.18
N LYS A 397 -8.13 -26.06 12.30
CA LYS A 397 -6.74 -26.52 12.26
C LYS A 397 -6.63 -27.96 11.71
N SER A 398 -7.69 -28.76 11.83
CA SER A 398 -7.72 -30.11 11.27
C SER A 398 -7.52 -30.12 9.76
N LEU A 399 -7.98 -29.07 9.04
CA LEU A 399 -7.82 -28.92 7.59
C LEU A 399 -6.36 -28.78 7.13
N LEU A 400 -5.44 -28.48 8.04
CA LEU A 400 -4.01 -28.33 7.75
C LEU A 400 -3.22 -29.62 7.93
N LYS A 401 -3.82 -30.66 8.54
CA LYS A 401 -3.13 -31.91 8.90
C LYS A 401 -3.11 -32.96 7.76
N THR A 402 -3.84 -32.70 6.68
CA THR A 402 -3.92 -33.61 5.50
C THR A 402 -3.10 -33.05 4.29
#